data_b1ee91b11cf9c2aab51cf47a484f107b
#
_entry.id   b1ee91b11cf9c2aab51cf47a484f107b
#
_cell.length_a   1.000
_cell.length_b   1.000
_cell.length_c   1.000
_cell.angle_alpha   90.00
_cell.angle_beta   90.00
_cell.angle_gamma   90.00
#
_symmetry.space_group_name_H-M   'P 1'
#
loop_
_entity.id
_entity.type
_entity.pdbx_description
1 polymer ?
#
loop_
_entity_poly.entity_id
_entity_poly.type
_entity_poly.pdbx_seq_one_letter_code
_entity_poly.pdbx_strand_id
1 'polypeptide(L)'
;MNNFTDGAPRTPKEWVELGLPIFPCNADGTPGFKGWQEGSVNSKALLVSKTYKDNVIALRLDNHVDLDIDNPIMQKFLGEIICGAKFGRNSNPISHLLFEGETKYESVKVPNAFEKYFKHFPHGLTLLDIRSGSGHFTYVPAGFRPHKKNSGAEILQWISFTGFMKYDSRINAKMKEICLKTALSVMFPSKGSRNEYINSIAGILSRHTDWTEEKINSFCFDLAFKSGHEKPTEFSNVGTNAKNDKTKTFGIPTLAKILEVKPLDILALFSWVGAKDAGSAFSALRVYEADPKYWQLKYKDKWITIMDSSMLLSYTKISILILENCYEVAPVINPKEWKEIIRNLLTNVEKIDTPVEGSYYGVVMGIICEWILRENRQTAQDDLANLAFAYCGVIRAKGHYYFKLKDLLSQLKRHNQSFEIRKLTLHLREMLGAEDTKESVNGKQIR
;
A
#
# COMPACT_ATOMS: atom_id res chain seq x y z
N MET A 1 -16.47 -39.90 16.63
CA MET A 1 -16.37 -38.48 16.19
C MET A 1 -16.51 -37.66 17.44
N ASN A 2 -15.45 -37.03 17.92
CA ASN A 2 -15.53 -36.12 19.07
C ASN A 2 -16.41 -34.95 18.65
N ASN A 3 -17.48 -34.66 19.39
CA ASN A 3 -18.34 -33.53 19.13
C ASN A 3 -17.60 -32.23 19.43
N PHE A 4 -16.96 -31.64 18.41
CA PHE A 4 -16.27 -30.34 18.49
C PHE A 4 -17.20 -29.16 18.81
N THR A 5 -18.45 -29.43 19.17
CA THR A 5 -19.47 -28.43 19.51
C THR A 5 -20.00 -28.56 20.94
N ASP A 6 -19.34 -29.37 21.79
CA ASP A 6 -19.69 -29.46 23.22
C ASP A 6 -19.38 -28.12 23.89
N GLY A 7 -20.36 -27.55 24.60
CA GLY A 7 -20.28 -26.22 25.22
C GLY A 7 -20.58 -25.04 24.28
N ALA A 8 -20.90 -25.29 23.00
CA ALA A 8 -21.32 -24.21 22.10
C ALA A 8 -22.69 -23.64 22.52
N PRO A 9 -22.86 -22.31 22.60
CA PRO A 9 -24.12 -21.69 22.94
C PRO A 9 -25.15 -21.91 21.81
N ARG A 10 -26.28 -22.51 22.15
CA ARG A 10 -27.36 -22.89 21.21
C ARG A 10 -28.66 -22.16 21.50
N THR A 11 -28.73 -21.44 22.58
CA THR A 11 -29.89 -20.66 23.00
C THR A 11 -29.47 -19.23 23.35
N PRO A 12 -30.40 -18.24 23.28
CA PRO A 12 -30.10 -16.88 23.74
C PRO A 12 -29.60 -16.82 25.18
N LYS A 13 -30.13 -17.72 26.05
CA LYS A 13 -29.72 -17.80 27.44
C LYS A 13 -28.25 -18.17 27.59
N GLU A 14 -27.78 -19.19 26.87
CA GLU A 14 -26.39 -19.64 26.89
C GLU A 14 -25.42 -18.54 26.38
N TRP A 15 -25.83 -17.80 25.34
CA TRP A 15 -25.05 -16.66 24.88
C TRP A 15 -24.89 -15.56 25.96
N VAL A 16 -25.97 -15.28 26.70
CA VAL A 16 -25.94 -14.31 27.81
C VAL A 16 -25.11 -14.82 28.99
N GLU A 17 -25.17 -16.11 29.29
CA GLU A 17 -24.34 -16.73 30.33
C GLU A 17 -22.85 -16.62 30.05
N LEU A 18 -22.47 -16.57 28.77
CA LEU A 18 -21.10 -16.25 28.34
C LEU A 18 -20.76 -14.74 28.49
N GLY A 19 -21.71 -13.92 28.91
CA GLY A 19 -21.49 -12.47 29.07
C GLY A 19 -21.48 -11.66 27.77
N LEU A 20 -21.96 -12.25 26.67
CA LEU A 20 -21.87 -11.65 25.34
C LEU A 20 -23.05 -10.71 25.04
N PRO A 21 -22.83 -9.58 24.35
CA PRO A 21 -23.86 -8.58 24.05
C PRO A 21 -24.72 -8.99 22.86
N ILE A 22 -25.65 -9.93 23.10
CA ILE A 22 -26.62 -10.33 22.08
C ILE A 22 -27.89 -9.48 22.15
N PHE A 23 -28.56 -9.37 20.99
CA PHE A 23 -29.82 -8.66 20.89
C PHE A 23 -30.75 -9.29 19.83
N PRO A 24 -32.08 -9.07 19.94
CA PRO A 24 -33.05 -9.56 18.96
C PRO A 24 -33.01 -8.73 17.69
N CYS A 25 -33.22 -9.39 16.56
CA CYS A 25 -33.46 -8.77 15.27
C CYS A 25 -34.88 -9.08 14.79
N ASN A 26 -35.41 -8.21 13.93
CA ASN A 26 -36.65 -8.43 13.22
C ASN A 26 -36.50 -9.57 12.19
N ALA A 27 -37.61 -10.12 11.72
CA ALA A 27 -37.61 -11.16 10.70
C ALA A 27 -36.93 -10.76 9.37
N ASP A 28 -36.87 -9.46 9.08
CA ASP A 28 -36.16 -8.91 7.92
C ASP A 28 -34.64 -8.74 8.15
N GLY A 29 -34.17 -9.03 9.37
CA GLY A 29 -32.76 -8.92 9.77
C GLY A 29 -32.35 -7.52 10.24
N THR A 30 -33.26 -6.58 10.37
CA THR A 30 -32.95 -5.30 11.00
C THR A 30 -32.89 -5.45 12.53
N PRO A 31 -32.06 -4.64 13.24
CA PRO A 31 -32.08 -4.63 14.70
C PRO A 31 -33.47 -4.37 15.26
N GLY A 32 -33.88 -5.15 16.25
CA GLY A 32 -35.22 -5.11 16.82
C GLY A 32 -35.53 -3.86 17.67
N PHE A 33 -34.53 -2.98 17.90
CA PHE A 33 -34.72 -1.76 18.68
C PHE A 33 -33.72 -0.66 18.28
N LYS A 34 -34.11 0.59 18.52
CA LYS A 34 -33.30 1.77 18.26
C LYS A 34 -32.21 1.91 19.34
N GLY A 35 -31.00 2.33 18.93
CA GLY A 35 -29.89 2.56 19.88
C GLY A 35 -29.11 1.27 20.27
N TRP A 36 -29.26 0.19 19.53
CA TRP A 36 -28.53 -1.04 19.78
C TRP A 36 -26.99 -0.88 19.72
N GLN A 37 -26.52 0.19 19.08
CA GLN A 37 -25.10 0.54 18.95
C GLN A 37 -24.52 1.19 20.21
N GLU A 38 -25.36 1.77 21.08
CA GLU A 38 -24.95 2.69 22.15
C GLU A 38 -24.69 2.00 23.52
N GLY A 39 -24.29 0.75 23.52
CA GLY A 39 -23.77 0.08 24.72
C GLY A 39 -24.77 -0.34 25.80
N SER A 40 -26.01 0.09 25.76
CA SER A 40 -27.04 -0.18 26.79
C SER A 40 -27.82 -1.48 26.60
N VAL A 41 -27.28 -2.46 25.85
CA VAL A 41 -27.95 -3.74 25.66
C VAL A 41 -27.87 -4.52 26.96
N ASN A 42 -28.91 -4.46 27.77
CA ASN A 42 -29.07 -5.34 28.91
C ASN A 42 -29.56 -6.70 28.42
N SER A 43 -28.59 -7.56 28.09
CA SER A 43 -28.88 -8.91 27.58
C SER A 43 -29.81 -9.71 28.51
N LYS A 44 -29.73 -9.50 29.83
CA LYS A 44 -30.60 -10.18 30.81
C LYS A 44 -32.04 -9.70 30.72
N ALA A 45 -32.29 -8.41 30.52
CA ALA A 45 -33.65 -7.88 30.37
C ALA A 45 -34.32 -8.35 29.07
N LEU A 46 -33.51 -8.53 28.02
CA LEU A 46 -34.00 -9.02 26.71
C LEU A 46 -34.37 -10.50 26.72
N LEU A 47 -33.76 -11.33 27.59
CA LEU A 47 -34.13 -12.76 27.75
C LEU A 47 -35.59 -12.95 28.15
N VAL A 48 -36.18 -12.00 28.84
CA VAL A 48 -37.58 -12.06 29.33
C VAL A 48 -38.54 -11.48 28.29
N SER A 49 -37.99 -10.80 27.25
CA SER A 49 -38.83 -10.13 26.27
C SER A 49 -39.45 -11.11 25.27
N LYS A 50 -40.69 -10.84 24.82
CA LYS A 50 -41.38 -11.58 23.78
C LYS A 50 -40.61 -11.62 22.43
N THR A 51 -39.67 -10.70 22.24
CA THR A 51 -38.92 -10.49 21.01
C THR A 51 -37.97 -11.63 20.66
N TYR A 52 -37.48 -12.40 21.63
CA TYR A 52 -36.66 -13.59 21.37
C TYR A 52 -37.45 -14.78 20.80
N LYS A 53 -38.80 -14.70 20.77
CA LYS A 53 -39.61 -15.80 20.27
C LYS A 53 -39.45 -16.02 18.77
N ASP A 54 -38.99 -15.01 18.03
CA ASP A 54 -38.83 -15.08 16.56
C ASP A 54 -37.47 -15.66 16.15
N ASN A 55 -36.62 -16.08 17.09
CA ASN A 55 -35.35 -16.79 16.89
C ASN A 55 -34.33 -16.10 15.97
N VAL A 56 -34.45 -14.80 15.75
CA VAL A 56 -33.41 -14.03 15.04
C VAL A 56 -32.61 -13.25 16.08
N ILE A 57 -31.42 -13.72 16.38
CA ILE A 57 -30.51 -13.05 17.32
C ILE A 57 -29.19 -12.67 16.66
N ALA A 58 -28.65 -11.57 17.12
CA ALA A 58 -27.35 -11.08 16.66
C ALA A 58 -26.43 -10.82 17.87
N LEU A 59 -25.16 -11.00 17.66
CA LEU A 59 -24.08 -10.61 18.53
C LEU A 59 -23.53 -9.26 18.08
N ARG A 60 -23.49 -8.27 18.98
CA ARG A 60 -22.77 -7.02 18.74
C ARG A 60 -21.25 -7.27 18.93
N LEU A 61 -20.46 -6.69 18.00
CA LEU A 61 -19.05 -7.04 17.88
C LEU A 61 -18.12 -6.10 18.67
N ASP A 62 -18.50 -5.71 19.89
CA ASP A 62 -17.74 -4.75 20.72
C ASP A 62 -16.26 -5.15 20.90
N ASN A 63 -16.02 -6.36 21.34
CA ASN A 63 -14.69 -6.95 21.53
C ASN A 63 -14.53 -8.25 20.72
N HIS A 64 -15.21 -8.30 19.58
CA HIS A 64 -15.17 -9.48 18.71
C HIS A 64 -14.92 -9.07 17.27
N VAL A 65 -14.28 -9.97 16.55
CA VAL A 65 -14.06 -9.88 15.12
C VAL A 65 -14.79 -11.01 14.43
N ASP A 66 -15.71 -10.67 13.55
CA ASP A 66 -16.38 -11.62 12.66
C ASP A 66 -15.79 -11.53 11.26
N LEU A 67 -15.29 -12.65 10.79
CA LEU A 67 -14.87 -12.82 9.40
C LEU A 67 -16.05 -13.41 8.64
N ASP A 68 -16.79 -12.55 7.92
CA ASP A 68 -17.97 -12.95 7.12
C ASP A 68 -17.52 -13.37 5.71
N ILE A 69 -17.64 -14.65 5.43
CA ILE A 69 -17.13 -15.29 4.24
C ILE A 69 -18.26 -15.41 3.22
N ASP A 70 -18.22 -14.54 2.24
CA ASP A 70 -19.28 -14.40 1.24
C ASP A 70 -19.15 -15.39 0.06
N ASN A 71 -17.94 -15.88 -0.22
CA ASN A 71 -17.71 -16.77 -1.36
C ASN A 71 -17.56 -18.23 -0.93
N PRO A 72 -18.45 -19.15 -1.36
CA PRO A 72 -18.41 -20.56 -0.95
C PRO A 72 -17.16 -21.32 -1.41
N ILE A 73 -16.47 -20.87 -2.47
CA ILE A 73 -15.21 -21.48 -2.93
C ILE A 73 -14.11 -21.29 -1.89
N MET A 74 -14.17 -20.21 -1.11
CA MET A 74 -13.22 -19.92 -0.05
C MET A 74 -13.12 -21.03 0.99
N GLN A 75 -14.22 -21.78 1.22
CA GLN A 75 -14.24 -22.91 2.15
C GLN A 75 -13.20 -23.99 1.85
N LYS A 76 -12.84 -24.17 0.57
CA LYS A 76 -11.79 -25.11 0.17
C LYS A 76 -10.43 -24.79 0.83
N PHE A 77 -10.20 -23.52 1.20
CA PHE A 77 -8.94 -23.04 1.73
C PHE A 77 -8.97 -22.73 3.23
N LEU A 78 -10.16 -22.75 3.89
CA LEU A 78 -10.32 -22.41 5.30
C LEU A 78 -9.72 -23.43 6.29
N GLY A 79 -9.43 -24.66 5.83
CA GLY A 79 -8.82 -25.70 6.68
C GLY A 79 -7.47 -25.28 7.29
N GLU A 80 -6.83 -24.25 6.72
CA GLU A 80 -5.57 -23.70 7.23
C GLU A 80 -5.75 -22.69 8.38
N ILE A 81 -7.01 -22.28 8.66
CA ILE A 81 -7.30 -21.32 9.74
C ILE A 81 -7.66 -22.07 11.01
N ILE A 82 -6.83 -21.84 12.04
CA ILE A 82 -7.14 -22.26 13.39
C ILE A 82 -8.14 -21.25 13.98
N CYS A 83 -9.37 -21.68 14.18
CA CYS A 83 -10.43 -20.86 14.77
C CYS A 83 -11.33 -21.77 15.62
N GLY A 84 -11.54 -21.36 16.87
CA GLY A 84 -12.37 -22.10 17.80
C GLY A 84 -13.87 -21.99 17.56
N ALA A 85 -14.32 -20.89 16.96
CA ALA A 85 -15.75 -20.59 16.77
C ALA A 85 -16.06 -20.44 15.28
N LYS A 86 -16.52 -21.54 14.64
CA LYS A 86 -16.90 -21.62 13.24
C LYS A 86 -18.37 -21.98 13.11
N PHE A 87 -19.11 -21.19 12.34
CA PHE A 87 -20.51 -21.45 12.08
C PHE A 87 -20.96 -20.97 10.70
N GLY A 88 -22.14 -21.37 10.33
CA GLY A 88 -22.73 -20.96 9.07
C GLY A 88 -24.11 -21.57 8.85
N ARG A 89 -24.51 -21.65 7.61
CA ARG A 89 -25.81 -22.17 7.14
C ARG A 89 -25.61 -23.32 6.15
N ASN A 90 -26.65 -24.08 5.85
CA ASN A 90 -26.52 -25.21 4.94
C ASN A 90 -25.96 -24.83 3.56
N SER A 91 -26.35 -23.69 3.03
CA SER A 91 -25.86 -23.20 1.74
C SER A 91 -24.41 -22.69 1.78
N ASN A 92 -23.89 -22.31 2.97
CA ASN A 92 -22.53 -21.87 3.22
C ASN A 92 -22.11 -22.27 4.64
N PRO A 93 -21.65 -23.52 4.87
CA PRO A 93 -21.46 -24.08 6.20
C PRO A 93 -20.44 -23.34 7.08
N ILE A 94 -19.39 -22.76 6.48
CA ILE A 94 -18.42 -21.93 7.19
C ILE A 94 -18.52 -20.52 6.62
N SER A 95 -19.61 -19.82 6.94
CA SER A 95 -19.78 -18.42 6.52
C SER A 95 -19.24 -17.42 7.53
N HIS A 96 -18.97 -17.85 8.78
CA HIS A 96 -18.47 -16.99 9.84
C HIS A 96 -17.35 -17.67 10.64
N LEU A 97 -16.30 -16.92 10.90
CA LEU A 97 -15.26 -17.26 11.85
C LEU A 97 -15.19 -16.14 12.90
N LEU A 98 -15.50 -16.49 14.16
CA LEU A 98 -15.61 -15.52 15.24
C LEU A 98 -14.39 -15.59 16.18
N PHE A 99 -13.79 -14.42 16.42
CA PHE A 99 -12.61 -14.26 17.28
C PHE A 99 -12.88 -13.22 18.37
N GLU A 100 -12.12 -13.29 19.45
CA GLU A 100 -12.01 -12.23 20.43
C GLU A 100 -11.00 -11.18 19.96
N GLY A 101 -11.32 -9.88 20.08
CA GLY A 101 -10.42 -8.77 19.76
C GLY A 101 -11.11 -7.65 19.01
N GLU A 102 -10.32 -6.71 18.56
CA GLU A 102 -10.76 -5.54 17.81
C GLU A 102 -9.93 -5.33 16.55
N THR A 103 -10.54 -4.81 15.51
CA THR A 103 -9.87 -4.39 14.29
C THR A 103 -10.71 -3.32 13.57
N LYS A 104 -10.13 -2.68 12.57
CA LYS A 104 -10.90 -1.82 11.68
C LYS A 104 -11.73 -2.66 10.73
N TYR A 105 -12.93 -2.18 10.37
CA TYR A 105 -13.71 -2.76 9.30
C TYR A 105 -12.90 -2.78 8.01
N GLU A 106 -12.88 -3.93 7.34
CA GLU A 106 -12.23 -4.09 6.04
C GLU A 106 -13.08 -5.01 5.17
N SER A 107 -13.31 -4.63 3.91
CA SER A 107 -13.95 -5.49 2.91
C SER A 107 -12.94 -5.86 1.83
N VAL A 108 -12.65 -7.15 1.71
CA VAL A 108 -11.73 -7.66 0.69
C VAL A 108 -12.52 -7.96 -0.57
N LYS A 109 -12.34 -7.12 -1.58
CA LYS A 109 -13.06 -7.20 -2.86
C LYS A 109 -12.09 -7.42 -4.01
N VAL A 110 -12.48 -8.33 -4.90
CA VAL A 110 -11.77 -8.53 -6.17
C VAL A 110 -11.91 -7.27 -7.03
N PRO A 111 -10.86 -6.81 -7.72
CA PRO A 111 -10.97 -5.65 -8.60
C PRO A 111 -12.02 -5.83 -9.70
N ASN A 112 -12.71 -4.76 -10.07
CA ASN A 112 -13.82 -4.78 -11.05
C ASN A 112 -13.44 -5.40 -12.40
N ALA A 113 -12.17 -5.32 -12.79
CA ALA A 113 -11.68 -5.93 -14.02
C ALA A 113 -11.93 -7.45 -14.12
N PHE A 114 -12.14 -8.10 -12.98
CA PHE A 114 -12.41 -9.54 -12.89
C PHE A 114 -13.89 -9.88 -12.75
N GLU A 115 -14.81 -8.93 -12.84
CA GLU A 115 -16.24 -9.11 -12.61
C GLU A 115 -16.82 -10.26 -13.45
N LYS A 116 -16.34 -10.45 -14.69
CA LYS A 116 -16.78 -11.52 -15.59
C LYS A 116 -16.68 -12.93 -14.97
N TYR A 117 -15.73 -13.15 -14.05
CA TYR A 117 -15.53 -14.41 -13.36
C TYR A 117 -16.42 -14.58 -12.12
N PHE A 118 -16.90 -13.47 -11.55
CA PHE A 118 -17.61 -13.43 -10.27
C PHE A 118 -19.10 -13.15 -10.38
N LYS A 119 -19.62 -12.82 -11.56
CA LYS A 119 -21.03 -12.46 -11.78
C LYS A 119 -22.07 -13.51 -11.33
N HIS A 120 -21.65 -14.76 -11.17
CA HIS A 120 -22.52 -15.85 -10.76
C HIS A 120 -22.56 -16.06 -9.22
N PHE A 121 -21.71 -15.38 -8.48
CA PHE A 121 -21.70 -15.48 -7.02
C PHE A 121 -22.69 -14.48 -6.39
N PRO A 122 -23.38 -14.87 -5.31
CA PRO A 122 -24.42 -14.04 -4.68
C PRO A 122 -23.95 -12.66 -4.22
N HIS A 123 -22.70 -12.58 -3.77
CA HIS A 123 -22.06 -11.37 -3.25
C HIS A 123 -21.10 -10.72 -4.27
N GLY A 124 -21.14 -11.17 -5.53
CA GLY A 124 -20.32 -10.63 -6.61
C GLY A 124 -18.83 -10.69 -6.30
N LEU A 125 -18.20 -9.53 -6.28
CA LEU A 125 -16.73 -9.37 -6.09
C LEU A 125 -16.29 -9.44 -4.62
N THR A 126 -17.19 -9.38 -3.64
CA THR A 126 -16.83 -9.46 -2.22
C THR A 126 -16.51 -10.90 -1.84
N LEU A 127 -15.33 -11.12 -1.26
CA LEU A 127 -14.90 -12.42 -0.78
C LEU A 127 -15.03 -12.53 0.74
N LEU A 128 -14.72 -11.45 1.45
CA LEU A 128 -14.61 -11.41 2.89
C LEU A 128 -14.94 -10.02 3.41
N ASP A 129 -15.79 -9.95 4.42
CA ASP A 129 -15.93 -8.76 5.27
C ASP A 129 -15.36 -9.05 6.66
N ILE A 130 -14.44 -8.20 7.10
CA ILE A 130 -13.86 -8.23 8.44
C ILE A 130 -14.61 -7.18 9.25
N ARG A 131 -15.45 -7.63 10.19
CA ARG A 131 -16.33 -6.76 10.98
C ARG A 131 -15.92 -6.77 12.43
N SER A 132 -15.90 -5.59 13.08
CA SER A 132 -15.63 -5.41 14.50
C SER A 132 -16.16 -4.07 14.98
N GLY A 133 -16.32 -3.92 16.29
CA GLY A 133 -16.79 -2.71 16.94
C GLY A 133 -18.29 -2.61 17.08
N SER A 134 -18.75 -1.71 17.96
CA SER A 134 -20.16 -1.54 18.36
C SER A 134 -21.12 -1.15 17.22
N GLY A 135 -20.58 -0.64 16.10
CA GLY A 135 -21.35 -0.35 14.89
C GLY A 135 -21.67 -1.57 14.03
N HIS A 136 -21.13 -2.75 14.37
CA HIS A 136 -21.29 -3.98 13.61
C HIS A 136 -21.89 -5.11 14.46
N PHE A 137 -22.57 -6.01 13.78
CA PHE A 137 -23.11 -7.21 14.39
C PHE A 137 -23.06 -8.39 13.42
N THR A 138 -23.19 -9.60 13.97
CA THR A 138 -23.35 -10.84 13.21
C THR A 138 -24.49 -11.66 13.79
N TYR A 139 -25.26 -12.33 12.91
CA TYR A 139 -26.25 -13.31 13.36
C TYR A 139 -25.52 -14.54 13.89
N VAL A 140 -26.03 -15.11 14.98
CA VAL A 140 -25.35 -16.21 15.66
C VAL A 140 -26.21 -17.48 15.73
N PRO A 141 -25.60 -18.67 15.86
CA PRO A 141 -26.32 -19.92 16.11
C PRO A 141 -27.24 -19.80 17.34
N ALA A 142 -28.36 -20.45 17.29
CA ALA A 142 -29.60 -20.33 18.08
C ALA A 142 -30.62 -19.39 17.45
N GLY A 143 -30.38 -18.95 16.20
CA GLY A 143 -31.30 -18.16 15.43
C GLY A 143 -31.30 -18.52 13.96
N PHE A 144 -32.23 -17.89 13.25
CA PHE A 144 -32.30 -17.97 11.79
C PHE A 144 -31.58 -16.81 11.17
N ARG A 145 -31.00 -17.00 9.98
CA ARG A 145 -30.59 -15.88 9.13
C ARG A 145 -31.76 -15.52 8.23
N PRO A 146 -32.29 -14.28 8.31
CA PRO A 146 -33.30 -13.84 7.38
C PRO A 146 -32.73 -13.71 5.97
N HIS A 147 -33.44 -14.23 4.98
CA HIS A 147 -33.08 -14.01 3.58
C HIS A 147 -33.80 -12.79 3.03
N LYS A 148 -33.04 -11.75 2.65
CA LYS A 148 -33.63 -10.51 2.07
C LYS A 148 -34.32 -10.72 0.70
N LYS A 149 -34.01 -11.80 -0.02
CA LYS A 149 -34.45 -12.02 -1.41
C LYS A 149 -35.28 -13.31 -1.64
N ASN A 150 -35.26 -14.25 -0.73
CA ASN A 150 -36.00 -15.52 -0.86
C ASN A 150 -36.76 -15.77 0.42
N SER A 151 -37.97 -16.30 0.28
CA SER A 151 -38.92 -16.58 1.37
C SER A 151 -38.50 -17.69 2.35
N GLY A 152 -37.23 -18.07 2.38
CA GLY A 152 -36.68 -19.11 3.26
C GLY A 152 -35.64 -18.56 4.23
N ALA A 153 -35.88 -18.73 5.53
CA ALA A 153 -34.84 -18.52 6.53
C ALA A 153 -33.98 -19.78 6.63
N GLU A 154 -32.63 -19.61 6.65
CA GLU A 154 -31.71 -20.71 6.92
C GLU A 154 -31.29 -20.72 8.40
N ILE A 155 -31.22 -21.92 8.97
CA ILE A 155 -30.76 -22.11 10.34
C ILE A 155 -29.24 -21.96 10.37
N LEU A 156 -28.73 -21.13 11.31
CA LEU A 156 -27.30 -21.04 11.60
C LEU A 156 -26.89 -22.18 12.53
N GLN A 157 -25.83 -22.86 12.18
CA GLN A 157 -25.32 -24.02 12.90
C GLN A 157 -23.82 -23.89 13.19
N TRP A 158 -23.42 -24.35 14.36
CA TRP A 158 -22.02 -24.52 14.69
C TRP A 158 -21.40 -25.65 13.87
N ILE A 159 -20.24 -25.37 13.28
CA ILE A 159 -19.37 -26.37 12.67
C ILE A 159 -18.32 -26.81 13.70
N SER A 160 -17.78 -25.86 14.47
CA SER A 160 -16.93 -26.13 15.62
C SER A 160 -17.06 -25.01 16.63
N PHE A 161 -16.95 -25.35 17.92
CA PHE A 161 -16.83 -24.39 18.99
C PHE A 161 -15.93 -24.97 20.09
N THR A 162 -14.78 -24.32 20.31
CA THR A 162 -13.82 -24.62 21.37
C THR A 162 -13.46 -23.36 22.17
N GLY A 163 -14.30 -22.32 22.05
CA GLY A 163 -14.09 -21.00 22.61
C GLY A 163 -13.62 -19.97 21.57
N PHE A 164 -13.53 -18.71 21.98
CA PHE A 164 -13.06 -17.63 21.13
C PHE A 164 -11.54 -17.53 21.20
N MET A 165 -10.89 -17.64 20.07
CA MET A 165 -9.46 -17.38 19.93
C MET A 165 -9.21 -15.90 19.70
N LYS A 166 -8.04 -15.39 20.08
CA LYS A 166 -7.67 -14.00 19.84
C LYS A 166 -7.40 -13.73 18.36
N TYR A 167 -7.96 -12.63 17.88
CA TYR A 167 -7.66 -12.09 16.54
C TYR A 167 -6.32 -11.37 16.57
N ASP A 168 -5.47 -11.62 15.57
CA ASP A 168 -4.20 -10.94 15.41
C ASP A 168 -3.87 -10.67 13.93
N SER A 169 -2.77 -9.94 13.69
CA SER A 169 -2.30 -9.59 12.35
C SER A 169 -1.94 -10.82 11.48
N ARG A 170 -1.58 -11.96 12.10
CA ARG A 170 -1.26 -13.20 11.38
C ARG A 170 -2.51 -13.81 10.79
N ILE A 171 -3.63 -13.78 11.54
CA ILE A 171 -4.95 -14.22 11.06
C ILE A 171 -5.37 -13.35 9.87
N ASN A 172 -5.25 -12.02 9.97
CA ASN A 172 -5.57 -11.12 8.87
C ASN A 172 -4.73 -11.42 7.62
N ALA A 173 -3.41 -11.53 7.76
CA ALA A 173 -2.51 -11.86 6.67
C ALA A 173 -2.86 -13.22 6.02
N LYS A 174 -3.19 -14.23 6.84
CA LYS A 174 -3.61 -15.55 6.35
C LYS A 174 -4.94 -15.49 5.62
N MET A 175 -5.91 -14.72 6.12
CA MET A 175 -7.19 -14.53 5.43
C MET A 175 -7.02 -13.84 4.07
N LYS A 176 -6.16 -12.84 3.95
CA LYS A 176 -5.82 -12.20 2.66
C LYS A 176 -5.15 -13.17 1.69
N GLU A 177 -4.29 -14.05 2.18
CA GLU A 177 -3.72 -15.15 1.38
C GLU A 177 -4.81 -16.10 0.87
N ILE A 178 -5.77 -16.47 1.72
CA ILE A 178 -6.92 -17.30 1.36
C ILE A 178 -7.83 -16.58 0.35
N CYS A 179 -8.08 -15.29 0.52
CA CYS A 179 -8.81 -14.49 -0.47
C CYS A 179 -8.11 -14.51 -1.83
N LEU A 180 -6.80 -14.37 -1.87
CA LEU A 180 -6.04 -14.46 -3.12
C LEU A 180 -6.16 -15.86 -3.75
N LYS A 181 -5.96 -16.94 -2.97
CA LYS A 181 -6.17 -18.33 -3.45
C LYS A 181 -7.58 -18.52 -4.00
N THR A 182 -8.59 -18.00 -3.30
CA THR A 182 -10.00 -18.09 -3.73
C THR A 182 -10.21 -17.38 -5.06
N ALA A 183 -9.76 -16.13 -5.19
CA ALA A 183 -9.89 -15.37 -6.42
C ALA A 183 -9.20 -16.07 -7.59
N LEU A 184 -7.97 -16.54 -7.39
CA LEU A 184 -7.21 -17.27 -8.41
C LEU A 184 -7.85 -18.62 -8.76
N SER A 185 -8.47 -19.31 -7.79
CA SER A 185 -9.20 -20.57 -8.05
C SER A 185 -10.46 -20.36 -8.87
N VAL A 186 -11.20 -19.27 -8.62
CA VAL A 186 -12.37 -18.88 -9.44
C VAL A 186 -11.96 -18.58 -10.89
N MET A 187 -10.81 -17.93 -11.07
CA MET A 187 -10.26 -17.56 -12.37
C MET A 187 -9.38 -18.65 -13.00
N PHE A 188 -9.35 -19.86 -12.43
CA PHE A 188 -8.49 -20.93 -12.89
C PHE A 188 -8.82 -21.31 -14.34
N PRO A 189 -7.84 -21.27 -15.27
CA PRO A 189 -8.14 -21.43 -16.68
C PRO A 189 -8.47 -22.86 -17.09
N SER A 190 -9.02 -23.01 -18.30
CA SER A 190 -9.23 -24.29 -18.94
C SER A 190 -7.90 -25.00 -19.23
N LYS A 191 -7.96 -26.28 -19.60
CA LYS A 191 -6.81 -27.09 -19.98
C LYS A 191 -6.04 -26.41 -21.12
N GLY A 192 -4.71 -26.39 -21.01
CA GLY A 192 -3.79 -25.80 -22.00
C GLY A 192 -2.99 -24.61 -21.47
N SER A 193 -3.57 -23.76 -20.61
CA SER A 193 -2.90 -22.59 -20.03
C SER A 193 -2.62 -22.70 -18.52
N ARG A 194 -2.97 -23.82 -17.89
CA ARG A 194 -2.87 -24.01 -16.42
C ARG A 194 -1.44 -23.91 -15.89
N ASN A 195 -0.48 -24.49 -16.61
CA ASN A 195 0.93 -24.46 -16.22
C ASN A 195 1.48 -23.03 -16.29
N GLU A 196 1.20 -22.30 -17.38
CA GLU A 196 1.61 -20.90 -17.51
C GLU A 196 0.95 -20.02 -16.44
N TYR A 197 -0.29 -20.32 -16.09
CA TYR A 197 -1.03 -19.62 -15.04
C TYR A 197 -0.33 -19.74 -13.68
N ILE A 198 -0.05 -20.98 -13.22
CA ILE A 198 0.63 -21.22 -11.95
C ILE A 198 2.07 -20.68 -11.95
N ASN A 199 2.82 -20.88 -13.03
CA ASN A 199 4.16 -20.34 -13.17
C ASN A 199 4.17 -18.80 -13.11
N SER A 200 3.17 -18.15 -13.69
CA SER A 200 3.02 -16.69 -13.62
C SER A 200 2.77 -16.21 -12.21
N ILE A 201 1.91 -16.90 -11.46
CA ILE A 201 1.63 -16.63 -10.04
C ILE A 201 2.92 -16.77 -9.22
N ALA A 202 3.67 -17.88 -9.38
CA ALA A 202 4.93 -18.08 -8.71
C ALA A 202 5.95 -16.97 -9.03
N GLY A 203 6.04 -16.59 -10.31
CA GLY A 203 6.90 -15.49 -10.76
C GLY A 203 6.51 -14.14 -10.15
N ILE A 204 5.22 -13.85 -9.97
CA ILE A 204 4.75 -12.63 -9.30
C ILE A 204 5.12 -12.67 -7.81
N LEU A 205 4.76 -13.74 -7.11
CA LEU A 205 5.06 -13.89 -5.69
C LEU A 205 6.56 -13.81 -5.40
N SER A 206 7.38 -14.43 -6.23
CA SER A 206 8.84 -14.44 -6.10
C SER A 206 9.47 -13.04 -6.26
N ARG A 207 8.94 -12.21 -7.15
CA ARG A 207 9.55 -10.91 -7.50
C ARG A 207 8.94 -9.71 -6.79
N HIS A 208 7.67 -9.82 -6.37
CA HIS A 208 6.92 -8.68 -5.83
C HIS A 208 6.56 -8.84 -4.36
N THR A 209 6.88 -9.97 -3.73
CA THR A 209 6.65 -10.20 -2.29
C THR A 209 7.94 -10.66 -1.59
N ASP A 210 7.95 -10.57 -0.26
CA ASP A 210 9.05 -11.07 0.58
C ASP A 210 8.85 -12.57 0.96
N TRP A 211 8.07 -13.33 0.17
CA TRP A 211 7.77 -14.72 0.47
C TRP A 211 8.97 -15.62 0.22
N THR A 212 9.15 -16.62 1.11
CA THR A 212 10.14 -17.66 0.93
C THR A 212 9.76 -18.63 -0.21
N GLU A 213 10.72 -19.38 -0.72
CA GLU A 213 10.48 -20.39 -1.76
C GLU A 213 9.47 -21.42 -1.31
N GLU A 214 9.61 -21.91 -0.07
CA GLU A 214 8.73 -22.91 0.53
C GLU A 214 7.28 -22.40 0.61
N LYS A 215 7.11 -21.12 0.96
CA LYS A 215 5.77 -20.51 1.02
C LYS A 215 5.15 -20.39 -0.37
N ILE A 216 5.93 -20.00 -1.38
CA ILE A 216 5.47 -19.92 -2.78
C ILE A 216 5.12 -21.33 -3.30
N ASN A 217 5.98 -22.32 -3.04
CA ASN A 217 5.74 -23.72 -3.41
C ASN A 217 4.42 -24.23 -2.81
N SER A 218 4.24 -24.06 -1.50
CA SER A 218 3.04 -24.48 -0.78
C SER A 218 1.79 -23.78 -1.31
N PHE A 219 1.86 -22.48 -1.57
CA PHE A 219 0.75 -21.70 -2.11
C PHE A 219 0.31 -22.20 -3.50
N CYS A 220 1.28 -22.36 -4.42
CA CYS A 220 1.03 -22.78 -5.79
C CYS A 220 0.54 -24.23 -5.88
N PHE A 221 1.13 -25.12 -5.07
CA PHE A 221 0.68 -26.51 -4.97
C PHE A 221 -0.77 -26.60 -4.49
N ASP A 222 -1.10 -25.92 -3.38
CA ASP A 222 -2.44 -25.94 -2.79
C ASP A 222 -3.48 -25.34 -3.74
N LEU A 223 -3.12 -24.21 -4.40
CA LEU A 223 -3.98 -23.60 -5.43
C LEU A 223 -4.23 -24.58 -6.58
N ALA A 224 -3.20 -25.19 -7.14
CA ALA A 224 -3.32 -26.15 -8.24
C ALA A 224 -4.18 -27.34 -7.84
N PHE A 225 -3.90 -27.93 -6.68
CA PHE A 225 -4.60 -29.10 -6.16
C PHE A 225 -6.10 -28.82 -5.97
N LYS A 226 -6.43 -27.74 -5.24
CA LYS A 226 -7.82 -27.38 -4.89
C LYS A 226 -8.62 -26.80 -6.07
N SER A 227 -7.92 -26.31 -7.11
CA SER A 227 -8.53 -25.85 -8.37
C SER A 227 -8.69 -26.97 -9.41
N GLY A 228 -8.28 -28.21 -9.11
CA GLY A 228 -8.48 -29.36 -9.98
C GLY A 228 -7.45 -29.47 -11.12
N HIS A 229 -6.19 -29.09 -10.85
CA HIS A 229 -5.09 -29.37 -11.78
C HIS A 229 -4.82 -30.89 -11.83
N GLU A 230 -4.51 -31.43 -13.02
CA GLU A 230 -4.31 -32.87 -13.21
C GLU A 230 -3.05 -33.39 -12.50
N LYS A 231 -2.03 -32.55 -12.40
CA LYS A 231 -0.71 -32.91 -11.82
C LYS A 231 -0.21 -31.80 -10.90
N PRO A 232 -0.82 -31.59 -9.74
CA PRO A 232 -0.44 -30.49 -8.84
C PRO A 232 0.97 -30.65 -8.27
N THR A 233 1.51 -31.87 -8.22
CA THR A 233 2.87 -32.16 -7.74
C THR A 233 3.98 -31.54 -8.61
N GLU A 234 3.70 -31.20 -9.86
CA GLU A 234 4.65 -30.51 -10.74
C GLU A 234 5.01 -29.10 -10.19
N PHE A 235 4.19 -28.55 -9.29
CA PHE A 235 4.41 -27.22 -8.70
C PHE A 235 5.06 -27.24 -7.32
N SER A 236 5.53 -28.38 -6.83
CA SER A 236 6.19 -28.50 -5.52
C SER A 236 7.48 -27.68 -5.41
N ASN A 237 8.13 -27.33 -6.53
CA ASN A 237 9.37 -26.56 -6.59
C ASN A 237 9.26 -25.29 -7.47
N VAL A 238 8.04 -24.85 -7.78
CA VAL A 238 7.84 -23.73 -8.72
C VAL A 238 8.40 -22.41 -8.20
N GLY A 239 8.40 -22.18 -6.89
CA GLY A 239 8.97 -20.99 -6.24
C GLY A 239 10.49 -20.93 -6.40
N THR A 240 11.17 -22.07 -6.22
CA THR A 240 12.62 -22.20 -6.45
C THR A 240 12.94 -21.91 -7.92
N ASN A 241 12.18 -22.51 -8.85
CA ASN A 241 12.34 -22.25 -10.27
C ASN A 241 12.11 -20.77 -10.62
N ALA A 242 11.08 -20.13 -10.05
CA ALA A 242 10.76 -18.74 -10.30
C ALA A 242 11.83 -17.76 -9.77
N LYS A 243 12.47 -18.07 -8.63
CA LYS A 243 13.59 -17.27 -8.10
C LYS A 243 14.86 -17.41 -8.93
N ASN A 244 15.09 -18.58 -9.50
CA ASN A 244 16.25 -18.86 -10.35
C ASN A 244 16.05 -18.47 -11.83
N ASP A 245 14.82 -18.12 -12.23
CA ASP A 245 14.49 -17.71 -13.60
C ASP A 245 15.10 -16.34 -13.93
N LYS A 246 16.26 -16.36 -14.59
CA LYS A 246 16.96 -15.15 -15.07
C LYS A 246 16.23 -14.46 -16.23
N THR A 247 15.39 -15.19 -16.97
CA THR A 247 14.68 -14.68 -18.16
C THR A 247 13.42 -13.92 -17.80
N LYS A 248 12.91 -14.14 -16.58
CA LYS A 248 11.66 -13.55 -16.07
C LYS A 248 10.46 -13.79 -16.99
N THR A 249 10.43 -14.97 -17.61
CA THR A 249 9.46 -15.31 -18.67
C THR A 249 8.02 -15.27 -18.18
N PHE A 250 7.76 -15.74 -16.94
CA PHE A 250 6.44 -15.79 -16.35
C PHE A 250 6.27 -14.72 -15.28
N GLY A 251 5.12 -14.04 -15.29
CA GLY A 251 4.82 -13.00 -14.32
C GLY A 251 3.57 -12.20 -14.67
N ILE A 252 3.53 -10.92 -14.22
CA ILE A 252 2.37 -10.05 -14.40
C ILE A 252 1.88 -9.95 -15.84
N PRO A 253 2.73 -9.71 -16.87
CA PRO A 253 2.26 -9.61 -18.26
C PRO A 253 1.63 -10.91 -18.77
N THR A 254 2.20 -12.06 -18.42
CA THR A 254 1.68 -13.36 -18.82
C THR A 254 0.34 -13.65 -18.16
N LEU A 255 0.23 -13.40 -16.84
CA LEU A 255 -1.03 -13.61 -16.11
C LEU A 255 -2.13 -12.64 -16.61
N ALA A 256 -1.78 -11.39 -16.87
CA ALA A 256 -2.69 -10.39 -17.42
C ALA A 256 -3.24 -10.80 -18.79
N LYS A 257 -2.38 -11.38 -19.65
CA LYS A 257 -2.78 -11.93 -20.95
C LYS A 257 -3.72 -13.12 -20.81
N ILE A 258 -3.41 -14.08 -19.90
CA ILE A 258 -4.26 -15.26 -19.68
C ILE A 258 -5.66 -14.85 -19.17
N LEU A 259 -5.73 -13.86 -18.28
CA LEU A 259 -6.97 -13.38 -17.68
C LEU A 259 -7.66 -12.26 -18.48
N GLU A 260 -7.04 -11.79 -19.56
CA GLU A 260 -7.54 -10.67 -20.42
C GLU A 260 -7.85 -9.41 -19.61
N VAL A 261 -6.92 -9.01 -18.77
CA VAL A 261 -7.00 -7.82 -17.91
C VAL A 261 -5.73 -6.98 -18.04
N LYS A 262 -5.70 -5.79 -17.44
CA LYS A 262 -4.51 -4.96 -17.42
C LYS A 262 -3.51 -5.45 -16.36
N PRO A 263 -2.19 -5.25 -16.56
CA PRO A 263 -1.16 -5.56 -15.57
C PRO A 263 -1.42 -4.96 -14.18
N LEU A 264 -1.95 -3.74 -14.11
CA LEU A 264 -2.30 -3.07 -12.85
C LEU A 264 -3.42 -3.79 -12.07
N ASP A 265 -4.37 -4.42 -12.76
CA ASP A 265 -5.42 -5.19 -12.09
C ASP A 265 -4.87 -6.44 -11.41
N ILE A 266 -3.85 -7.07 -12.01
CA ILE A 266 -3.11 -8.18 -11.39
C ILE A 266 -2.39 -7.70 -10.13
N LEU A 267 -1.69 -6.57 -10.20
CA LEU A 267 -0.99 -6.01 -9.05
C LEU A 267 -1.95 -5.65 -7.91
N ALA A 268 -3.10 -5.04 -8.23
CA ALA A 268 -4.14 -4.75 -7.26
C ALA A 268 -4.63 -6.01 -6.54
N LEU A 269 -4.75 -7.14 -7.25
CA LEU A 269 -5.12 -8.42 -6.65
C LEU A 269 -4.02 -8.95 -5.71
N PHE A 270 -2.78 -8.93 -6.15
CA PHE A 270 -1.63 -9.43 -5.37
C PHE A 270 -1.20 -8.50 -4.24
N SER A 271 -1.66 -7.23 -4.21
CA SER A 271 -1.41 -6.30 -3.11
C SER A 271 -1.93 -6.81 -1.76
N TRP A 272 -2.96 -7.66 -1.76
CA TRP A 272 -3.48 -8.29 -0.53
C TRP A 272 -2.44 -9.09 0.24
N VAL A 273 -1.46 -9.64 -0.46
CA VAL A 273 -0.37 -10.43 0.12
C VAL A 273 0.97 -9.69 0.15
N GLY A 274 0.91 -8.36 0.05
CA GLY A 274 2.06 -7.50 0.14
C GLY A 274 2.89 -7.41 -1.14
N ALA A 275 2.32 -7.79 -2.29
CA ALA A 275 3.00 -7.54 -3.56
C ALA A 275 3.14 -6.03 -3.77
N LYS A 276 4.39 -5.61 -3.90
CA LYS A 276 4.75 -4.23 -4.18
C LYS A 276 4.85 -4.06 -5.69
N ASP A 277 4.09 -3.12 -6.20
CA ASP A 277 4.34 -2.62 -7.55
C ASP A 277 5.71 -1.93 -7.57
N ALA A 278 6.49 -2.13 -8.63
CA ALA A 278 7.66 -1.30 -8.86
C ALA A 278 7.26 0.19 -8.86
N GLY A 279 6.04 0.50 -9.34
CA GLY A 279 5.42 1.82 -9.25
C GLY A 279 5.02 2.24 -7.84
N SER A 280 4.71 1.31 -6.94
CA SER A 280 4.33 1.62 -5.54
C SER A 280 5.51 2.16 -4.71
N ALA A 281 6.73 2.00 -5.21
CA ALA A 281 7.89 2.67 -4.63
C ALA A 281 7.80 4.19 -4.78
N PHE A 282 7.00 4.70 -5.74
CA PHE A 282 6.76 6.10 -6.00
C PHE A 282 5.38 6.49 -5.50
N SER A 283 5.30 7.10 -4.33
CA SER A 283 4.02 7.26 -3.63
C SER A 283 3.42 8.66 -3.70
N ALA A 284 4.22 9.69 -4.01
CA ALA A 284 3.74 11.08 -4.08
C ALA A 284 4.64 11.94 -4.96
N LEU A 285 4.07 13.01 -5.48
CA LEU A 285 4.76 14.04 -6.23
C LEU A 285 4.34 15.41 -5.69
N ARG A 286 5.32 16.28 -5.46
CA ARG A 286 5.14 17.66 -5.07
C ARG A 286 5.72 18.58 -6.10
N VAL A 287 5.08 19.70 -6.34
CA VAL A 287 5.64 20.81 -7.10
C VAL A 287 5.72 22.04 -6.21
N TYR A 288 6.90 22.62 -6.18
CA TYR A 288 7.13 23.88 -5.50
C TYR A 288 6.99 25.00 -6.53
N GLU A 289 6.00 25.87 -6.31
CA GLU A 289 5.68 27.04 -7.16
C GLU A 289 6.72 28.16 -6.91
N ALA A 290 8.00 27.81 -7.09
CA ALA A 290 9.12 28.71 -7.00
C ALA A 290 9.58 29.12 -8.41
N ASP A 291 10.47 30.08 -8.52
CA ASP A 291 11.13 30.42 -9.79
C ASP A 291 12.64 30.10 -9.70
N PRO A 292 13.14 29.08 -10.42
CA PRO A 292 12.40 28.14 -11.25
C PRO A 292 11.63 27.11 -10.42
N LYS A 293 10.53 26.60 -10.96
CA LYS A 293 9.79 25.49 -10.34
C LYS A 293 10.65 24.26 -10.19
N TYR A 294 10.54 23.59 -9.05
CA TYR A 294 11.17 22.30 -8.84
C TYR A 294 10.19 21.29 -8.28
N TRP A 295 10.56 20.02 -8.35
CA TRP A 295 9.70 18.91 -8.00
C TRP A 295 10.35 18.06 -6.91
N GLN A 296 9.52 17.41 -6.11
CA GLN A 296 9.97 16.35 -5.22
C GLN A 296 9.15 15.10 -5.49
N LEU A 297 9.86 14.03 -5.80
CA LEU A 297 9.29 12.70 -6.01
C LEU A 297 9.55 11.85 -4.78
N LYS A 298 8.49 11.30 -4.18
CA LYS A 298 8.64 10.42 -3.03
C LYS A 298 8.92 8.99 -3.51
N TYR A 299 10.12 8.52 -3.22
CA TYR A 299 10.56 7.14 -3.45
C TYR A 299 10.68 6.44 -2.11
N LYS A 300 9.83 5.43 -1.86
CA LYS A 300 9.65 4.81 -0.53
C LYS A 300 9.39 5.90 0.52
N ASP A 301 10.28 6.04 1.51
CA ASP A 301 10.15 7.02 2.58
C ASP A 301 10.99 8.30 2.36
N LYS A 302 11.71 8.39 1.23
CA LYS A 302 12.59 9.52 0.94
C LYS A 302 12.04 10.42 -0.15
N TRP A 303 12.23 11.73 0.00
CA TRP A 303 11.94 12.71 -1.02
C TRP A 303 13.19 12.97 -1.88
N ILE A 304 13.06 12.86 -3.19
CA ILE A 304 14.11 13.12 -4.18
C ILE A 304 13.78 14.42 -4.88
N THR A 305 14.66 15.40 -4.80
CA THR A 305 14.48 16.69 -5.46
C THR A 305 14.87 16.62 -6.93
N ILE A 306 14.02 17.14 -7.79
CA ILE A 306 14.15 17.14 -9.26
C ILE A 306 14.04 18.60 -9.74
N MET A 307 15.14 19.11 -10.25
CA MET A 307 15.25 20.52 -10.64
C MET A 307 14.76 20.79 -12.07
N ASP A 308 14.70 19.78 -12.91
CA ASP A 308 14.26 19.87 -14.30
C ASP A 308 13.09 18.92 -14.53
N SER A 309 11.93 19.48 -14.88
CA SER A 309 10.71 18.71 -15.17
C SER A 309 10.92 17.67 -16.28
N SER A 310 11.87 17.88 -17.20
CA SER A 310 12.19 16.89 -18.23
C SER A 310 12.74 15.58 -17.66
N MET A 311 13.33 15.62 -16.46
CA MET A 311 13.82 14.44 -15.77
C MET A 311 12.70 13.52 -15.32
N LEU A 312 11.52 14.09 -14.97
CA LEU A 312 10.32 13.28 -14.62
C LEU A 312 9.88 12.36 -15.75
N LEU A 313 10.14 12.74 -17.00
CA LEU A 313 9.77 11.94 -18.16
C LEU A 313 10.77 10.82 -18.48
N SER A 314 11.95 10.83 -17.85
CA SER A 314 13.03 9.87 -18.10
C SER A 314 13.31 9.00 -16.89
N TYR A 315 12.84 7.75 -16.93
CA TYR A 315 13.10 6.81 -15.82
C TYR A 315 14.61 6.57 -15.60
N THR A 316 15.41 6.54 -16.66
CA THR A 316 16.87 6.39 -16.55
C THR A 316 17.49 7.51 -15.71
N LYS A 317 17.06 8.77 -15.88
CA LYS A 317 17.53 9.88 -15.05
C LYS A 317 17.08 9.75 -13.60
N ILE A 318 15.82 9.34 -13.38
CA ILE A 318 15.29 9.09 -12.04
C ILE A 318 16.02 7.94 -11.34
N SER A 319 16.34 6.85 -12.04
CA SER A 319 17.08 5.73 -11.45
C SER A 319 18.49 6.12 -10.98
N ILE A 320 19.15 7.06 -11.67
CA ILE A 320 20.42 7.63 -11.25
C ILE A 320 20.22 8.45 -9.96
N LEU A 321 19.20 9.31 -9.91
CA LEU A 321 18.89 10.10 -8.71
C LEU A 321 18.56 9.19 -7.50
N ILE A 322 17.87 8.07 -7.72
CA ILE A 322 17.61 7.10 -6.66
C ILE A 322 18.92 6.50 -6.14
N LEU A 323 19.83 6.12 -7.03
CA LEU A 323 21.13 5.60 -6.64
C LEU A 323 21.92 6.63 -5.83
N GLU A 324 21.94 7.88 -6.27
CA GLU A 324 22.70 8.97 -5.63
C GLU A 324 22.11 9.39 -4.27
N ASN A 325 20.78 9.45 -4.14
CA ASN A 325 20.12 9.97 -2.93
C ASN A 325 19.70 8.87 -1.94
N CYS A 326 19.40 7.66 -2.44
CA CYS A 326 18.90 6.56 -1.62
C CYS A 326 19.92 5.47 -1.39
N TYR A 327 21.00 5.44 -2.17
CA TYR A 327 22.02 4.39 -2.18
C TYR A 327 21.42 3.00 -2.50
N GLU A 328 20.39 2.99 -3.36
CA GLU A 328 19.70 1.81 -3.78
C GLU A 328 19.65 1.71 -5.30
N VAL A 329 19.65 0.47 -5.81
CA VAL A 329 19.37 0.24 -7.23
C VAL A 329 17.87 0.37 -7.44
N ALA A 330 17.48 1.29 -8.33
CA ALA A 330 16.08 1.49 -8.66
C ALA A 330 15.45 0.23 -9.28
N PRO A 331 14.14 -0.04 -9.05
CA PRO A 331 13.46 -1.16 -9.67
C PRO A 331 13.46 -1.04 -11.19
N VAL A 332 13.40 -2.17 -11.90
CA VAL A 332 13.33 -2.14 -13.37
C VAL A 332 11.91 -1.78 -13.81
N ILE A 333 11.77 -0.60 -14.42
CA ILE A 333 10.50 -0.07 -14.94
C ILE A 333 10.69 0.26 -16.43
N ASN A 334 9.79 -0.21 -17.28
CA ASN A 334 9.87 0.14 -18.71
C ASN A 334 9.34 1.58 -18.95
N PRO A 335 9.73 2.24 -20.07
CA PRO A 335 9.36 3.64 -20.32
C PRO A 335 7.85 3.89 -20.44
N LYS A 336 7.07 2.91 -20.84
CA LYS A 336 5.62 3.02 -20.98
C LYS A 336 4.94 3.00 -19.61
N GLU A 337 5.36 2.07 -18.77
CA GLU A 337 4.92 1.95 -17.39
C GLU A 337 5.30 3.20 -16.57
N TRP A 338 6.53 3.71 -16.76
CA TRP A 338 6.97 4.94 -16.11
C TRP A 338 6.06 6.13 -16.42
N LYS A 339 5.69 6.30 -17.70
CA LYS A 339 4.76 7.36 -18.11
C LYS A 339 3.40 7.26 -17.42
N GLU A 340 2.91 6.04 -17.18
CA GLU A 340 1.65 5.83 -16.46
C GLU A 340 1.78 6.17 -14.99
N ILE A 341 2.88 5.77 -14.33
CA ILE A 341 3.18 6.13 -12.94
C ILE A 341 3.20 7.65 -12.79
N ILE A 342 3.97 8.36 -13.61
CA ILE A 342 4.05 9.82 -13.55
C ILE A 342 2.69 10.46 -13.84
N ARG A 343 1.89 9.96 -14.77
CA ARG A 343 0.53 10.47 -15.03
C ARG A 343 -0.35 10.35 -13.78
N ASN A 344 -0.31 9.21 -13.11
CA ASN A 344 -1.08 8.98 -11.89
C ASN A 344 -0.63 9.89 -10.74
N LEU A 345 0.68 10.10 -10.59
CA LEU A 345 1.22 11.02 -9.58
C LEU A 345 0.86 12.48 -9.88
N LEU A 346 0.85 12.88 -11.15
CA LEU A 346 0.45 14.23 -11.56
C LEU A 346 -1.03 14.51 -11.31
N THR A 347 -1.90 13.49 -11.33
CA THR A 347 -3.33 13.65 -11.01
C THR A 347 -3.54 14.08 -9.55
N ASN A 348 -2.62 13.69 -8.65
CA ASN A 348 -2.68 13.96 -7.23
C ASN A 348 -1.48 14.81 -6.76
N VAL A 349 -0.91 15.62 -7.64
CA VAL A 349 0.26 16.43 -7.30
C VAL A 349 -0.07 17.47 -6.22
N GLU A 350 0.73 17.49 -5.19
CA GLU A 350 0.66 18.51 -4.13
C GLU A 350 1.40 19.77 -4.60
N LYS A 351 0.67 20.90 -4.68
CA LYS A 351 1.26 22.20 -4.98
C LYS A 351 1.62 22.89 -3.69
N ILE A 352 2.86 23.31 -3.57
CA ILE A 352 3.39 24.00 -2.39
C ILE A 352 3.81 25.39 -2.80
N ASP A 353 3.18 26.40 -2.21
CA ASP A 353 3.63 27.78 -2.27
C ASP A 353 4.90 27.91 -1.44
N THR A 354 5.99 28.32 -2.08
CA THR A 354 7.28 28.38 -1.42
C THR A 354 7.59 29.82 -1.05
N PRO A 355 7.86 30.12 0.23
CA PRO A 355 8.50 31.40 0.60
C PRO A 355 9.79 31.57 -0.18
N VAL A 356 10.17 32.82 -0.44
CA VAL A 356 11.37 33.15 -1.23
C VAL A 356 12.62 32.44 -0.66
N GLU A 357 12.72 32.33 0.67
CA GLU A 357 13.82 31.68 1.38
C GLU A 357 13.87 30.15 1.16
N GLY A 358 12.72 29.53 0.95
CA GLY A 358 12.58 28.09 0.64
C GLY A 358 12.63 27.78 -0.85
N SER A 359 12.72 28.80 -1.70
CA SER A 359 12.91 28.65 -3.13
C SER A 359 14.27 28.03 -3.45
N TYR A 360 14.41 27.47 -4.66
CA TYR A 360 15.73 27.01 -5.15
C TYR A 360 16.79 28.11 -5.04
N TYR A 361 16.42 29.33 -5.36
CA TYR A 361 17.31 30.50 -5.24
C TYR A 361 17.60 30.80 -3.78
N GLY A 362 16.65 30.68 -2.88
CA GLY A 362 16.87 30.83 -1.44
C GLY A 362 17.88 29.81 -0.91
N VAL A 363 17.75 28.54 -1.32
CA VAL A 363 18.74 27.49 -0.98
C VAL A 363 20.10 27.79 -1.55
N VAL A 364 20.18 28.21 -2.83
CA VAL A 364 21.44 28.60 -3.47
C VAL A 364 22.03 29.81 -2.81
N MET A 365 21.21 30.79 -2.49
CA MET A 365 21.65 31.98 -1.75
C MET A 365 22.15 31.62 -0.37
N GLY A 366 21.54 30.66 0.32
CA GLY A 366 22.03 30.10 1.57
C GLY A 366 23.44 29.52 1.43
N ILE A 367 23.69 28.71 0.39
CA ILE A 367 25.00 28.13 0.08
C ILE A 367 26.04 29.24 -0.22
N ILE A 368 25.65 30.26 -0.98
CA ILE A 368 26.51 31.39 -1.31
C ILE A 368 26.85 32.19 -0.05
N CYS A 369 25.88 32.52 0.77
CA CYS A 369 26.09 33.26 2.01
C CYS A 369 26.96 32.46 2.98
N GLU A 370 26.70 31.15 3.15
CA GLU A 370 27.53 30.28 3.98
C GLU A 370 28.97 30.21 3.47
N TRP A 371 29.17 30.08 2.14
CA TRP A 371 30.47 30.08 1.53
C TRP A 371 31.20 31.42 1.76
N ILE A 372 30.52 32.56 1.56
CA ILE A 372 31.06 33.90 1.79
C ILE A 372 31.49 34.04 3.25
N LEU A 373 30.67 33.60 4.20
CA LEU A 373 30.98 33.70 5.63
C LEU A 373 32.12 32.79 6.06
N ARG A 374 32.19 31.58 5.52
CA ARG A 374 33.22 30.59 5.86
C ARG A 374 34.58 30.93 5.27
N GLU A 375 34.61 31.34 4.02
CA GLU A 375 35.86 31.61 3.27
C GLU A 375 36.33 33.08 3.40
N ASN A 376 35.62 33.89 4.19
CA ASN A 376 35.91 35.30 4.38
C ASN A 376 37.27 35.50 5.05
N ARG A 377 38.22 35.99 4.31
CA ARG A 377 39.52 36.46 4.82
C ARG A 377 39.54 37.97 4.90
N GLN A 378 39.57 38.49 6.12
CA GLN A 378 39.70 39.90 6.34
C GLN A 378 41.17 40.33 6.10
N THR A 379 41.36 41.28 5.23
CA THR A 379 42.70 41.86 5.03
C THR A 379 42.82 43.21 5.71
N ALA A 380 43.92 43.44 6.36
CA ALA A 380 44.26 44.73 7.01
C ALA A 380 44.64 45.82 6.00
N GLN A 381 44.78 45.44 4.73
CA GLN A 381 45.21 46.38 3.69
C GLN A 381 44.14 46.49 2.59
N ASP A 382 43.78 47.71 2.24
CA ASP A 382 42.88 48.11 1.17
C ASP A 382 43.40 47.79 -0.25
N ASP A 383 44.45 46.99 -0.37
CA ASP A 383 45.05 46.64 -1.66
C ASP A 383 44.42 45.42 -2.31
N LEU A 384 43.25 45.63 -2.90
CA LEU A 384 42.50 44.63 -3.69
C LEU A 384 43.35 44.06 -4.84
N ALA A 385 44.28 44.82 -5.34
CA ALA A 385 45.04 44.51 -6.53
C ALA A 385 45.98 43.31 -6.37
N ASN A 386 46.65 43.20 -5.22
CA ASN A 386 47.57 42.09 -4.95
C ASN A 386 46.88 40.82 -4.47
N LEU A 387 45.67 40.92 -3.92
CA LEU A 387 44.91 39.82 -3.36
C LEU A 387 44.04 39.08 -4.40
N ALA A 388 43.52 39.78 -5.40
CA ALA A 388 42.65 39.19 -6.40
C ALA A 388 43.32 38.12 -7.30
N PHE A 389 44.65 38.14 -7.41
CA PHE A 389 45.40 37.17 -8.21
C PHE A 389 45.82 35.91 -7.46
N ALA A 390 46.05 36.03 -6.16
CA ALA A 390 46.70 34.97 -5.38
C ALA A 390 45.74 33.96 -4.74
N TYR A 391 44.45 34.29 -4.59
CA TYR A 391 43.53 33.46 -3.83
C TYR A 391 42.29 33.02 -4.59
N CYS A 392 41.94 31.73 -4.47
CA CYS A 392 40.59 31.19 -4.71
C CYS A 392 39.79 31.44 -3.43
N GLY A 393 38.62 32.07 -3.51
CA GLY A 393 37.74 32.28 -2.36
C GLY A 393 37.15 33.68 -2.30
N VAL A 394 36.77 34.10 -1.08
CA VAL A 394 36.09 35.37 -0.81
C VAL A 394 37.00 36.31 -0.06
N ILE A 395 37.07 37.57 -0.49
CA ILE A 395 37.86 38.64 0.13
C ILE A 395 36.90 39.72 0.60
N ARG A 396 37.04 40.20 1.83
CA ARG A 396 36.31 41.36 2.34
C ARG A 396 37.22 42.58 2.34
N ALA A 397 36.85 43.61 1.58
CA ALA A 397 37.56 44.90 1.55
C ALA A 397 36.56 46.04 1.36
N LYS A 398 36.81 47.19 1.95
CA LYS A 398 35.98 48.41 1.83
C LYS A 398 34.48 48.18 2.12
N GLY A 399 34.17 47.26 3.03
CA GLY A 399 32.78 46.93 3.36
C GLY A 399 32.05 45.99 2.40
N HIS A 400 32.74 45.55 1.33
CA HIS A 400 32.18 44.65 0.30
C HIS A 400 32.86 43.29 0.30
N TYR A 401 32.17 42.28 -0.26
CA TYR A 401 32.73 40.95 -0.50
C TYR A 401 33.05 40.79 -1.99
N TYR A 402 34.29 40.39 -2.27
CA TYR A 402 34.80 40.18 -3.64
C TYR A 402 35.08 38.70 -3.86
N PHE A 403 34.65 38.16 -4.97
CA PHE A 403 34.91 36.78 -5.34
C PHE A 403 34.92 36.61 -6.87
N LYS A 404 35.60 35.57 -7.34
CA LYS A 404 35.58 35.22 -8.74
C LYS A 404 34.35 34.35 -9.04
N LEU A 405 33.61 34.70 -10.08
CA LEU A 405 32.44 33.91 -10.51
C LEU A 405 32.80 32.44 -10.76
N LYS A 406 34.01 32.16 -11.28
CA LYS A 406 34.51 30.80 -11.50
C LYS A 406 34.62 29.99 -10.19
N ASP A 407 35.08 30.62 -9.12
CA ASP A 407 35.25 29.98 -7.81
C ASP A 407 33.88 29.69 -7.19
N LEU A 408 32.92 30.62 -7.31
CA LEU A 408 31.54 30.42 -6.93
C LEU A 408 30.89 29.25 -7.70
N LEU A 409 31.05 29.20 -9.01
CA LEU A 409 30.55 28.10 -9.83
C LEU A 409 31.14 26.73 -9.41
N SER A 410 32.44 26.72 -9.09
CA SER A 410 33.09 25.50 -8.58
C SER A 410 32.54 25.07 -7.23
N GLN A 411 32.23 26.03 -6.36
CA GLN A 411 31.60 25.75 -5.06
C GLN A 411 30.18 25.25 -5.21
N LEU A 412 29.37 25.88 -6.03
CA LEU A 412 28.01 25.42 -6.33
C LEU A 412 28.01 24.00 -6.91
N LYS A 413 28.97 23.69 -7.77
CA LYS A 413 29.12 22.33 -8.33
C LYS A 413 29.46 21.28 -7.26
N ARG A 414 30.25 21.64 -6.22
CA ARG A 414 30.50 20.73 -5.07
C ARG A 414 29.22 20.38 -4.27
N HIS A 415 28.24 21.27 -4.31
CA HIS A 415 26.91 21.04 -3.72
C HIS A 415 25.91 20.49 -4.74
N ASN A 416 26.37 19.88 -5.83
CA ASN A 416 25.55 19.33 -6.92
C ASN A 416 24.62 20.35 -7.57
N GLN A 417 24.98 21.62 -7.53
CA GLN A 417 24.23 22.71 -8.16
C GLN A 417 24.95 23.17 -9.43
N SER A 418 24.24 23.13 -10.57
CA SER A 418 24.75 23.60 -11.85
C SER A 418 23.96 24.82 -12.32
N PHE A 419 24.66 25.88 -12.69
CA PHE A 419 24.06 27.12 -13.15
C PHE A 419 24.53 27.54 -14.51
N GLU A 420 23.63 28.14 -15.27
CA GLU A 420 23.97 28.96 -16.39
C GLU A 420 24.53 30.30 -15.90
N ILE A 421 25.75 30.65 -16.33
CA ILE A 421 26.47 31.83 -15.85
C ILE A 421 25.60 33.09 -15.90
N ARG A 422 24.85 33.30 -17.01
CA ARG A 422 23.99 34.46 -17.18
C ARG A 422 22.89 34.57 -16.14
N LYS A 423 22.23 33.44 -15.82
CA LYS A 423 21.16 33.40 -14.81
C LYS A 423 21.70 33.62 -13.42
N LEU A 424 22.85 33.01 -13.07
CA LEU A 424 23.49 33.21 -11.78
C LEU A 424 23.89 34.69 -11.59
N THR A 425 24.50 35.31 -12.62
CA THR A 425 24.88 36.73 -12.55
C THR A 425 23.68 37.65 -12.36
N LEU A 426 22.58 37.39 -13.05
CA LEU A 426 21.33 38.13 -12.88
C LEU A 426 20.81 38.04 -11.44
N HIS A 427 20.77 36.84 -10.90
CA HIS A 427 20.29 36.61 -9.52
C HIS A 427 21.20 37.22 -8.46
N LEU A 428 22.53 37.14 -8.62
CA LEU A 428 23.45 37.81 -7.71
C LEU A 428 23.20 39.32 -7.68
N ARG A 429 22.89 39.94 -8.82
CA ARG A 429 22.50 41.36 -8.89
C ARG A 429 21.18 41.65 -8.21
N GLU A 430 20.17 40.89 -8.50
CA GLU A 430 18.81 41.10 -7.99
C GLU A 430 18.70 40.85 -6.49
N MET A 431 19.32 39.80 -5.99
CA MET A 431 19.12 39.36 -4.60
C MET A 431 20.24 39.87 -3.62
N LEU A 432 21.45 40.04 -4.09
CA LEU A 432 22.58 40.50 -3.26
C LEU A 432 23.10 41.88 -3.63
N GLY A 433 22.51 42.53 -4.64
CA GLY A 433 23.05 43.80 -5.13
C GLY A 433 24.49 43.69 -5.67
N ALA A 434 24.87 42.49 -6.18
CA ALA A 434 26.22 42.28 -6.66
C ALA A 434 26.48 43.06 -7.94
N GLU A 435 27.65 43.66 -8.02
CA GLU A 435 28.08 44.43 -9.19
C GLU A 435 29.32 43.78 -9.81
N ASP A 436 29.39 43.86 -11.16
CA ASP A 436 30.62 43.50 -11.89
C ASP A 436 31.66 44.58 -11.71
N THR A 437 32.71 44.29 -11.02
CA THR A 437 33.86 45.21 -10.94
C THR A 437 34.91 44.82 -11.98
N LYS A 438 35.31 45.82 -12.79
CA LYS A 438 36.44 45.70 -13.70
C LYS A 438 37.59 46.47 -13.07
N GLU A 439 38.45 45.79 -12.34
CA GLU A 439 39.66 46.39 -11.85
C GLU A 439 40.87 45.97 -12.72
N SER A 440 41.75 46.88 -12.99
CA SER A 440 42.97 46.61 -13.71
C SER A 440 44.14 46.50 -12.72
N VAL A 441 44.78 45.34 -12.69
CA VAL A 441 45.92 45.07 -11.84
C VAL A 441 47.10 44.75 -12.75
N ASN A 442 48.14 45.55 -12.65
CA ASN A 442 49.37 45.44 -13.48
C ASN A 442 49.06 45.36 -14.98
N GLY A 443 48.09 46.16 -15.46
CA GLY A 443 47.68 46.20 -16.86
C GLY A 443 46.80 45.06 -17.36
N LYS A 444 46.42 44.15 -16.47
CA LYS A 444 45.47 43.07 -16.80
C LYS A 444 44.10 43.34 -16.15
N GLN A 445 43.05 43.37 -16.98
CA GLN A 445 41.69 43.48 -16.49
C GLN A 445 41.26 42.18 -15.74
N ILE A 446 40.77 42.34 -14.51
CA ILE A 446 40.13 41.30 -13.72
C ILE A 446 38.63 41.54 -13.78
N ARG A 447 37.88 40.51 -14.09
CA ARG A 447 36.42 40.47 -13.99
C ARG A 447 36.00 39.60 -12.84
#